data_8fa816b2849b2e8e18c89966a730bac1
#
_entry.id   8fa816b2849b2e8e18c89966a730bac1
#
_cell.length_a   1.000
_cell.length_b   1.000
_cell.length_c   1.000
_cell.angle_alpha   90.00
_cell.angle_beta   90.00
_cell.angle_gamma   90.00
#
_symmetry.space_group_name_H-M   'P 1'
#
loop_
_entity.id
_entity.type
_entity.pdbx_description
1 polymer ?
#
loop_
_entity_poly.entity_id
_entity_poly.type
_entity_poly.pdbx_seq_one_letter_code
_entity_poly.pdbx_strand_id
1 'polypeptide(L)'
;YILIAQRKPLEEVRRQIRRAYGNTAKARQYMEQVRADQDVAYMAGNSYAGGGEENGGGKTTILTRLWKEWDEAGESYTIRGIQVCGGTGGDGGVVVRPAWDLGIRLYPLAKFDWDRRQNCAYGDSEIPYLIPNQIAINRMLTASVWAVMTMGMPIMVVNGDIVTGPVTNDPGQVIQVFG
;
A
#
# COMPACT_ATOMS: atom_id res chain seq x y z
N TYR A 1 5.78 20.77 15.04
CA TYR A 1 4.76 19.73 15.25
C TYR A 1 5.00 18.55 14.33
N ILE A 2 4.46 17.39 14.71
CA ILE A 2 4.48 16.16 13.92
C ILE A 2 3.05 15.69 13.72
N LEU A 3 2.72 15.25 12.51
CA LEU A 3 1.44 14.65 12.17
C LEU A 3 1.67 13.17 11.84
N ILE A 4 0.93 12.30 12.49
CA ILE A 4 0.97 10.86 12.26
C ILE A 4 -0.42 10.44 11.78
N ALA A 5 -0.49 9.91 10.56
CA ALA A 5 -1.71 9.32 10.03
C ALA A 5 -1.71 7.80 10.23
N GLN A 6 -2.77 7.27 10.83
CA GLN A 6 -2.94 5.84 11.05
C GLN A 6 -4.32 5.41 10.61
N ARG A 7 -4.40 4.36 9.82
CA ARG A 7 -5.68 3.79 9.40
C ARG A 7 -6.10 2.69 10.38
N LYS A 8 -7.28 2.87 11.01
CA LYS A 8 -7.80 1.96 12.03
C LYS A 8 -9.23 1.53 11.73
N PRO A 9 -9.62 0.31 12.17
CA PRO A 9 -11.01 -0.14 12.09
C PRO A 9 -11.94 0.78 12.88
N LEU A 10 -13.14 1.03 12.36
CA LEU A 10 -14.15 1.89 13.00
C LEU A 10 -14.45 1.48 14.45
N GLU A 11 -14.53 0.20 14.71
CA GLU A 11 -14.80 -0.34 16.04
C GLU A 11 -13.71 0.03 17.05
N GLU A 12 -12.46 0.02 16.61
CA GLU A 12 -11.34 0.44 17.46
C GLU A 12 -11.42 1.94 17.78
N VAL A 13 -11.76 2.75 16.78
CA VAL A 13 -11.90 4.21 16.94
C VAL A 13 -13.06 4.52 17.92
N ARG A 14 -14.21 3.89 17.75
CA ARG A 14 -15.33 4.03 18.68
C ARG A 14 -14.97 3.61 20.10
N ARG A 15 -14.18 2.56 20.25
CA ARG A 15 -13.66 2.12 21.55
C ARG A 15 -12.71 3.15 22.15
N GLN A 16 -11.87 3.79 21.35
CA GLN A 16 -10.97 4.85 21.80
C GLN A 16 -11.76 6.09 22.25
N ILE A 17 -12.79 6.52 21.52
CA ILE A 17 -13.68 7.62 21.92
C ILE A 17 -14.36 7.30 23.26
N ARG A 18 -14.89 6.09 23.40
CA ARG A 18 -15.52 5.67 24.67
C ARG A 18 -14.54 5.69 25.85
N ARG A 19 -13.29 5.30 25.63
CA ARG A 19 -12.24 5.37 26.66
C ARG A 19 -11.86 6.80 27.01
N ALA A 20 -11.83 7.71 26.02
CA ALA A 20 -11.41 9.09 26.23
C ALA A 20 -12.50 9.96 26.88
N TYR A 21 -13.76 9.75 26.54
CA TYR A 21 -14.88 10.59 26.98
C TYR A 21 -15.83 9.89 27.96
N GLY A 22 -15.61 8.61 28.24
CA GLY A 22 -16.54 7.81 29.07
C GLY A 22 -17.88 7.59 28.39
N ASN A 23 -18.93 7.42 29.19
CA ASN A 23 -20.28 7.18 28.69
C ASN A 23 -21.11 8.50 28.61
N THR A 24 -20.51 9.57 28.13
CA THR A 24 -21.14 10.88 28.00
C THR A 24 -21.97 11.00 26.72
N ALA A 25 -22.93 11.95 26.70
CA ALA A 25 -23.71 12.26 25.49
C ALA A 25 -22.81 12.68 24.33
N LYS A 26 -21.73 13.41 24.63
CA LYS A 26 -20.73 13.84 23.65
C LYS A 26 -19.99 12.64 23.04
N ALA A 27 -19.67 11.62 23.81
CA ALA A 27 -19.06 10.38 23.30
C ALA A 27 -19.99 9.66 22.30
N ARG A 28 -21.29 9.59 22.60
CA ARG A 28 -22.28 8.98 21.70
C ARG A 28 -22.37 9.74 20.38
N GLN A 29 -22.47 11.07 20.44
CA GLN A 29 -22.51 11.93 19.26
C GLN A 29 -21.25 11.73 18.39
N TYR A 30 -20.06 11.70 18.97
CA TYR A 30 -18.82 11.48 18.23
C TYR A 30 -18.75 10.08 17.61
N MET A 31 -19.21 9.04 18.31
CA MET A 31 -19.26 7.67 17.76
C MET A 31 -20.21 7.53 16.57
N GLU A 32 -21.30 8.30 16.56
CA GLU A 32 -22.26 8.33 15.43
C GLU A 32 -21.71 9.10 14.23
N GLN A 33 -20.92 10.13 14.46
CA GLN A 33 -20.33 10.96 13.42
C GLN A 33 -19.14 10.28 12.71
N VAL A 34 -18.45 9.34 13.35
CA VAL A 34 -17.33 8.63 12.75
C VAL A 34 -17.80 7.71 11.64
N ARG A 35 -17.28 7.92 10.43
CA ARG A 35 -17.54 7.06 9.26
C ARG A 35 -16.23 6.46 8.74
N ALA A 36 -16.40 5.38 7.98
CA ALA A 36 -15.31 4.84 7.20
C ALA A 36 -14.88 5.84 6.14
N ASP A 37 -13.58 5.96 5.93
CA ASP A 37 -13.06 6.67 4.78
C ASP A 37 -13.46 5.89 3.53
N GLN A 38 -13.91 6.59 2.50
CA GLN A 38 -14.01 5.98 1.18
C GLN A 38 -12.61 5.48 0.81
N ASP A 39 -12.52 4.25 0.32
CA ASP A 39 -11.28 3.70 -0.19
C ASP A 39 -10.85 4.49 -1.44
N VAL A 40 -10.32 5.67 -1.21
CA VAL A 40 -9.50 6.32 -2.22
C VAL A 40 -8.25 5.47 -2.27
N ALA A 41 -8.08 4.76 -3.37
CA ALA A 41 -6.87 3.99 -3.67
C ALA A 41 -5.68 4.97 -3.75
N TYR A 42 -5.24 5.41 -2.58
CA TYR A 42 -4.01 6.17 -2.44
C TYR A 42 -2.85 5.18 -2.59
N MET A 43 -2.15 5.33 -3.67
CA MET A 43 -0.84 4.76 -3.92
C MET A 43 -0.78 3.28 -4.26
N ALA A 44 -1.21 2.94 -5.41
CA ALA A 44 -0.46 2.07 -6.33
C ALA A 44 -1.28 2.07 -7.61
N GLY A 45 -0.67 2.27 -8.74
CA GLY A 45 -1.31 2.22 -10.05
C GLY A 45 -1.90 0.87 -10.42
N ASN A 46 -2.53 0.20 -9.48
CA ASN A 46 -3.36 -0.96 -9.62
C ASN A 46 -4.74 -0.61 -9.09
N SER A 47 -5.57 -0.14 -10.01
CA SER A 47 -7.02 -0.08 -9.82
C SER A 47 -7.60 -1.49 -9.73
N TYR A 48 -7.37 -2.18 -8.64
CA TYR A 48 -8.32 -3.20 -8.22
C TYR A 48 -9.40 -2.46 -7.45
N ALA A 49 -10.39 -2.01 -8.18
CA ALA A 49 -11.70 -1.66 -7.63
C ALA A 49 -12.29 -2.95 -7.05
N GLY A 50 -11.85 -3.32 -5.88
CA GLY A 50 -12.55 -4.26 -5.02
C GLY A 50 -13.79 -3.53 -4.54
N GLY A 51 -14.95 -3.93 -5.06
CA GLY A 51 -16.24 -3.41 -4.65
C GLY A 51 -16.33 -3.39 -3.14
N GLY A 52 -16.78 -2.27 -2.58
CA GLY A 52 -16.97 -2.11 -1.16
C GLY A 52 -17.92 -3.20 -0.65
N GLU A 53 -17.37 -4.14 0.11
CA GLU A 53 -18.20 -4.95 0.97
C GLU A 53 -18.76 -4.04 2.05
N GLU A 54 -20.05 -3.82 2.01
CA GLU A 54 -20.86 -3.19 3.07
C GLU A 54 -20.85 -3.97 4.40
N ASN A 55 -19.98 -4.94 4.54
CA ASN A 55 -19.86 -5.72 5.75
C ASN A 55 -18.91 -5.03 6.76
N GLY A 56 -19.48 -4.23 7.66
CA GLY A 56 -19.05 -4.03 9.05
C GLY A 56 -17.61 -3.64 9.41
N GLY A 57 -16.66 -3.67 8.47
CA GLY A 57 -15.24 -3.51 8.69
C GLY A 57 -14.61 -2.25 8.14
N GLY A 58 -15.37 -1.18 7.94
CA GLY A 58 -14.84 0.09 7.45
C GLY A 58 -13.66 0.57 8.29
N LYS A 59 -12.64 1.13 7.62
CA LYS A 59 -11.48 1.75 8.26
C LYS A 59 -11.58 3.25 8.14
N THR A 60 -11.10 3.97 9.15
CA THR A 60 -10.99 5.43 9.13
C THR A 60 -9.58 5.86 9.47
N THR A 61 -9.17 7.00 8.93
CA THR A 61 -7.85 7.59 9.18
C THR A 61 -7.90 8.46 10.42
N ILE A 62 -7.08 8.13 11.41
CA ILE A 62 -6.84 8.96 12.59
C ILE A 62 -5.59 9.78 12.33
N LEU A 63 -5.70 11.08 12.51
CA LEU A 63 -4.59 12.01 12.51
C LEU A 63 -4.21 12.32 13.96
N THR A 64 -3.00 11.96 14.34
CA THR A 64 -2.42 12.33 15.62
C THR A 64 -1.47 13.50 15.41
N ARG A 65 -1.78 14.64 15.99
CA ARG A 65 -0.90 15.81 16.00
C ARG A 65 -0.15 15.84 17.33
N LEU A 66 1.18 15.90 17.26
CA LEU A 66 2.07 16.10 18.40
C LEU A 66 2.74 17.46 18.25
N TRP A 67 2.76 18.26 19.33
CA TRP A 67 3.45 19.54 19.33
C TRP A 67 4.14 19.78 20.67
N LYS A 68 5.14 20.65 20.68
CA LYS A 68 5.79 21.12 21.88
C LYS A 68 5.04 22.33 22.40
N GLU A 69 4.78 22.34 23.68
CA GLU A 69 4.18 23.45 24.41
C GLU A 69 5.06 23.79 25.60
N TRP A 70 5.20 25.06 25.86
CA TRP A 70 5.95 25.53 27.04
C TRP A 70 5.09 25.37 28.28
N ASP A 71 5.60 24.67 29.27
CA ASP A 71 4.97 24.54 30.58
C ASP A 71 5.58 25.56 31.53
N GLU A 72 4.81 26.58 31.91
CA GLU A 72 5.26 27.62 32.82
C GLU A 72 5.53 27.08 34.22
N ALA A 73 4.76 26.08 34.65
CA ALA A 73 4.91 25.49 35.99
C ALA A 73 6.19 24.65 36.12
N GLY A 74 6.61 24.00 35.03
CA GLY A 74 7.80 23.15 35.00
C GLY A 74 9.02 23.79 34.36
N GLU A 75 8.95 25.06 33.92
CA GLU A 75 10.00 25.76 33.17
C GLU A 75 10.61 24.90 32.04
N SER A 76 9.80 24.12 31.38
CA SER A 76 10.26 23.15 30.37
C SER A 76 9.25 22.94 29.26
N TYR A 77 9.73 22.43 28.10
CA TYR A 77 8.82 22.00 27.03
C TYR A 77 8.25 20.63 27.34
N THR A 78 6.94 20.50 27.21
CA THR A 78 6.24 19.22 27.18
C THR A 78 5.68 18.93 25.83
N ILE A 79 5.46 17.66 25.50
CA ILE A 79 4.82 17.26 24.24
C ILE A 79 3.36 16.96 24.51
N ARG A 80 2.51 17.73 23.85
CA ARG A 80 1.08 17.46 23.81
C ARG A 80 0.66 16.76 22.54
N GLY A 81 -0.41 15.97 22.65
CA GLY A 81 -1.01 15.26 21.55
C GLY A 81 -2.51 15.48 21.48
N ILE A 82 -3.07 15.43 20.27
CA ILE A 82 -4.51 15.37 20.00
C ILE A 82 -4.76 14.36 18.89
N GLN A 83 -5.87 13.63 18.97
CA GLN A 83 -6.27 12.72 17.90
C GLN A 83 -7.62 13.14 17.33
N VAL A 84 -7.66 13.23 16.01
CA VAL A 84 -8.87 13.56 15.25
C VAL A 84 -9.06 12.56 14.11
N CYS A 85 -10.29 12.33 13.71
CA CYS A 85 -10.63 11.58 12.52
C CYS A 85 -11.67 12.32 11.68
N GLY A 86 -11.88 11.90 10.44
CA GLY A 86 -12.90 12.43 9.58
C GLY A 86 -14.30 12.19 10.16
N GLY A 87 -15.19 13.15 10.04
CA GLY A 87 -16.58 13.06 10.47
C GLY A 87 -17.55 13.44 9.36
N THR A 88 -18.83 13.17 9.56
CA THR A 88 -19.90 13.39 8.56
C THR A 88 -20.40 14.84 8.47
N GLY A 89 -19.98 15.70 9.36
CA GLY A 89 -20.41 17.11 9.37
C GLY A 89 -19.43 17.97 8.58
N GLY A 90 -19.93 18.87 7.72
CA GLY A 90 -19.13 19.76 6.88
C GLY A 90 -18.20 20.73 7.63
N ASP A 91 -18.09 20.64 8.93
CA ASP A 91 -17.44 21.60 9.81
C ASP A 91 -16.33 21.01 10.69
N GLY A 92 -15.74 19.91 10.31
CA GLY A 92 -14.55 19.46 11.02
C GLY A 92 -14.55 17.99 11.43
N GLY A 93 -13.37 17.51 11.69
CA GLY A 93 -13.15 16.15 12.14
C GLY A 93 -13.68 15.91 13.55
N VAL A 94 -13.94 14.66 13.84
CA VAL A 94 -14.32 14.18 15.18
C VAL A 94 -13.08 14.08 16.04
N VAL A 95 -13.11 14.64 17.24
CA VAL A 95 -12.02 14.50 18.20
C VAL A 95 -12.12 13.13 18.86
N VAL A 96 -11.23 12.22 18.48
CA VAL A 96 -11.15 10.85 19.02
C VAL A 96 -10.60 10.88 20.43
N ARG A 97 -9.58 11.68 20.66
CA ARG A 97 -8.97 11.89 21.97
C ARG A 97 -8.65 13.38 22.15
N PRO A 98 -9.15 14.00 23.23
CA PRO A 98 -8.83 15.41 23.53
C PRO A 98 -7.34 15.58 23.79
N ALA A 99 -6.89 16.81 23.81
CA ALA A 99 -5.49 17.12 24.08
C ALA A 99 -5.02 16.49 25.38
N TRP A 100 -3.91 15.77 25.33
CA TRP A 100 -3.27 15.16 26.49
C TRP A 100 -1.78 15.51 26.52
N ASP A 101 -1.21 15.52 27.70
CA ASP A 101 0.23 15.62 27.89
C ASP A 101 0.87 14.23 27.84
N LEU A 102 2.00 14.10 27.13
CA LEU A 102 2.75 12.87 27.06
C LEU A 102 3.73 12.72 28.24
N GLY A 103 3.99 13.79 29.00
CA GLY A 103 4.96 13.79 30.11
C GLY A 103 6.43 13.64 29.65
N ILE A 104 6.72 13.85 28.38
CA ILE A 104 8.06 13.71 27.79
C ILE A 104 8.48 14.99 27.07
N ARG A 105 9.78 15.24 27.03
CA ARG A 105 10.36 16.45 26.43
C ARG A 105 10.77 16.29 24.98
N LEU A 106 10.96 15.04 24.53
CA LEU A 106 11.35 14.70 23.16
C LEU A 106 10.22 13.97 22.46
N TYR A 107 10.10 14.16 21.16
CA TYR A 107 9.12 13.41 20.37
C TYR A 107 9.44 11.91 20.45
N PRO A 108 8.44 11.06 20.72
CA PRO A 108 8.61 9.61 20.82
C PRO A 108 8.65 8.97 19.43
N LEU A 109 9.51 9.49 18.57
CA LEU A 109 9.66 9.06 17.19
C LEU A 109 11.14 8.91 16.87
N ALA A 110 11.52 7.71 16.46
CA ALA A 110 12.81 7.45 15.86
C ALA A 110 12.59 7.27 14.35
N LYS A 111 13.28 8.09 13.57
CA LYS A 111 13.26 7.98 12.12
C LYS A 111 14.46 7.16 11.68
N PHE A 112 14.20 6.08 10.95
CA PHE A 112 15.22 5.28 10.30
C PHE A 112 15.03 5.39 8.79
N ASP A 113 16.02 5.90 8.09
CA ASP A 113 16.07 5.95 6.64
C ASP A 113 17.08 4.90 6.15
N TRP A 114 16.73 4.12 5.15
CA TRP A 114 17.64 3.16 4.52
C TRP A 114 18.73 3.91 3.76
N ASP A 115 18.33 4.80 2.88
CA ASP A 115 19.21 5.74 2.22
C ASP A 115 18.65 7.16 2.37
N ARG A 116 19.51 8.10 2.80
CA ARG A 116 19.05 9.45 3.15
C ARG A 116 19.09 10.35 1.93
N ARG A 117 17.91 10.83 1.55
CA ARG A 117 17.77 11.79 0.46
C ARG A 117 17.87 13.23 0.97
N GLN A 118 18.67 14.06 0.30
CA GLN A 118 18.76 15.47 0.63
C GLN A 118 17.44 16.20 0.38
N ASN A 119 17.04 17.08 1.29
CA ASN A 119 15.82 17.89 1.21
C ASN A 119 14.51 17.10 1.14
N CYS A 120 14.51 15.82 1.50
CA CYS A 120 13.32 14.99 1.56
C CYS A 120 13.10 14.46 2.98
N ALA A 121 11.83 14.43 3.41
CA ALA A 121 11.46 13.87 4.71
C ALA A 121 11.50 12.34 4.73
N TYR A 122 11.54 11.70 3.56
CA TYR A 122 11.55 10.25 3.40
C TYR A 122 12.86 9.81 2.77
N GLY A 123 13.40 8.69 3.24
CA GLY A 123 14.54 8.03 2.63
C GLY A 123 14.14 7.29 1.35
N ASP A 124 15.13 7.00 0.53
CA ASP A 124 14.98 6.13 -0.64
C ASP A 124 15.19 4.67 -0.26
N SER A 125 14.66 3.78 -1.08
CA SER A 125 14.93 2.34 -1.01
C SER A 125 15.65 1.88 -2.27
N GLU A 126 16.28 0.72 -2.23
CA GLU A 126 16.92 0.12 -3.42
C GLU A 126 15.91 -0.42 -4.44
N ILE A 127 14.66 -0.59 -4.06
CA ILE A 127 13.61 -1.16 -4.93
C ILE A 127 13.45 -0.42 -6.26
N PRO A 128 13.37 0.93 -6.30
CA PRO A 128 13.25 1.65 -7.56
C PRO A 128 14.40 1.39 -8.54
N TYR A 129 15.59 1.16 -8.03
CA TYR A 129 16.78 0.86 -8.85
C TYR A 129 16.78 -0.58 -9.38
N LEU A 130 16.10 -1.49 -8.70
CA LEU A 130 15.97 -2.89 -9.12
C LEU A 130 14.85 -3.10 -10.15
N ILE A 131 13.85 -2.21 -10.20
CA ILE A 131 12.70 -2.33 -11.11
C ILE A 131 13.12 -2.45 -12.59
N PRO A 132 14.02 -1.60 -13.14
CA PRO A 132 14.45 -1.72 -14.53
C PRO A 132 15.11 -3.07 -14.84
N ASN A 133 15.94 -3.56 -13.92
CA ASN A 133 16.61 -4.84 -14.05
C ASN A 133 15.60 -5.98 -14.04
N GLN A 134 14.61 -5.94 -13.16
CA GLN A 134 13.54 -6.94 -13.11
C GLN A 134 12.71 -6.95 -14.39
N ILE A 135 12.40 -5.78 -14.94
CA ILE A 135 11.69 -5.67 -16.23
C ILE A 135 12.52 -6.29 -17.36
N ALA A 136 13.83 -6.02 -17.39
CA ALA A 136 14.73 -6.59 -18.40
C ALA A 136 14.77 -8.12 -18.30
N ILE A 137 14.94 -8.67 -17.10
CA ILE A 137 14.95 -10.11 -16.85
C ILE A 137 13.62 -10.74 -17.31
N ASN A 138 12.48 -10.17 -16.95
CA ASN A 138 11.19 -10.67 -17.35
C ASN A 138 11.01 -10.68 -18.87
N ARG A 139 11.47 -9.64 -19.58
CA ARG A 139 11.45 -9.59 -21.04
C ARG A 139 12.34 -10.64 -21.68
N MET A 140 13.56 -10.84 -21.16
CA MET A 140 14.49 -11.86 -21.65
C MET A 140 13.90 -13.27 -21.45
N LEU A 141 13.31 -13.53 -20.28
CA LEU A 141 12.68 -14.81 -19.98
C LEU A 141 11.50 -15.09 -20.91
N THR A 142 10.64 -14.10 -21.11
CA THR A 142 9.50 -14.20 -22.05
C THR A 142 9.98 -14.46 -23.48
N ALA A 143 11.00 -13.74 -23.95
CA ALA A 143 11.59 -13.93 -25.26
C ALA A 143 12.22 -15.33 -25.42
N SER A 144 12.89 -15.83 -24.38
CA SER A 144 13.47 -17.17 -24.38
C SER A 144 12.39 -18.26 -24.48
N VAL A 145 11.32 -18.14 -23.68
CA VAL A 145 10.18 -19.06 -23.73
C VAL A 145 9.54 -19.03 -25.11
N TRP A 146 9.33 -17.85 -25.69
CA TRP A 146 8.80 -17.68 -27.04
C TRP A 146 9.71 -18.33 -28.10
N ALA A 147 11.01 -18.12 -27.99
CA ALA A 147 11.98 -18.71 -28.90
C ALA A 147 11.94 -20.24 -28.82
N VAL A 148 11.89 -20.81 -27.63
CA VAL A 148 11.77 -22.26 -27.45
C VAL A 148 10.47 -22.80 -28.04
N MET A 149 9.35 -22.10 -27.82
CA MET A 149 8.04 -22.52 -28.35
C MET A 149 7.98 -22.43 -29.89
N THR A 150 8.59 -21.40 -30.49
CA THR A 150 8.56 -21.20 -31.94
C THR A 150 9.62 -22.02 -32.67
N MET A 151 10.82 -22.10 -32.13
CA MET A 151 11.92 -22.88 -32.72
C MET A 151 11.83 -24.37 -32.38
N GLY A 152 11.22 -24.74 -31.25
CA GLY A 152 10.98 -26.12 -30.86
C GLY A 152 9.93 -26.83 -31.74
N MET A 153 9.13 -26.05 -32.48
CA MET A 153 8.16 -26.58 -33.48
C MET A 153 8.38 -25.83 -34.82
N PRO A 154 9.48 -26.08 -35.52
CA PRO A 154 9.73 -25.42 -36.80
C PRO A 154 8.65 -25.84 -37.81
N ILE A 155 8.16 -24.87 -38.59
CA ILE A 155 7.27 -25.16 -39.71
C ILE A 155 8.15 -25.78 -40.78
N MET A 156 7.91 -27.07 -41.11
CA MET A 156 8.54 -27.70 -42.27
C MET A 156 7.72 -27.45 -43.50
N VAL A 157 8.31 -26.92 -44.54
CA VAL A 157 7.72 -26.84 -45.87
C VAL A 157 8.28 -28.00 -46.67
N VAL A 158 7.41 -28.89 -47.04
CA VAL A 158 7.77 -30.14 -47.77
C VAL A 158 7.14 -30.09 -49.17
N ASN A 159 7.93 -30.41 -50.21
CA ASN A 159 7.40 -30.58 -51.53
C ASN A 159 6.76 -32.00 -51.56
N GLY A 160 5.45 -32.06 -51.71
CA GLY A 160 4.67 -33.31 -51.69
C GLY A 160 4.98 -34.27 -52.84
N ASP A 161 5.63 -33.80 -53.93
CA ASP A 161 6.03 -34.66 -55.05
C ASP A 161 7.31 -35.45 -54.78
N ILE A 162 8.08 -35.04 -53.81
CA ILE A 162 9.41 -35.60 -53.50
C ILE A 162 9.42 -36.46 -52.24
N VAL A 163 8.53 -36.14 -51.27
CA VAL A 163 8.50 -36.83 -49.98
C VAL A 163 7.35 -37.79 -49.92
N THR A 164 7.67 -39.09 -49.85
CA THR A 164 6.72 -40.17 -49.77
C THR A 164 6.66 -40.70 -48.32
N GLY A 165 5.81 -40.10 -47.53
CA GLY A 165 5.59 -40.57 -46.15
C GLY A 165 5.04 -39.49 -45.22
N PRO A 166 4.47 -39.87 -44.08
CA PRO A 166 3.99 -38.91 -43.09
C PRO A 166 5.17 -38.17 -42.49
N VAL A 167 5.15 -36.84 -42.54
CA VAL A 167 6.08 -35.99 -41.85
C VAL A 167 5.56 -35.77 -40.46
N THR A 168 6.22 -36.37 -39.47
CA THR A 168 5.92 -36.17 -38.05
C THR A 168 7.02 -35.29 -37.42
N ASN A 169 6.75 -34.66 -36.29
CA ASN A 169 7.74 -33.83 -35.58
C ASN A 169 8.51 -34.63 -34.51
N ASP A 170 8.76 -35.93 -34.81
CA ASP A 170 9.45 -36.82 -33.88
C ASP A 170 10.99 -36.58 -33.92
N PRO A 171 11.65 -36.45 -32.75
CA PRO A 171 13.09 -36.35 -32.74
C PRO A 171 13.78 -37.57 -33.36
N GLY A 172 14.58 -37.33 -34.37
CA GLY A 172 15.34 -38.39 -35.06
C GLY A 172 14.56 -39.05 -36.24
N GLN A 173 13.46 -38.47 -36.70
CA GLN A 173 12.76 -38.94 -37.88
C GLN A 173 13.68 -38.88 -39.12
N VAL A 174 13.82 -39.98 -39.85
CA VAL A 174 14.52 -40.05 -41.13
C VAL A 174 13.52 -39.91 -42.27
N ILE A 175 13.62 -38.84 -43.02
CA ILE A 175 12.81 -38.59 -44.20
C ILE A 175 13.59 -39.08 -45.42
N GLN A 176 13.05 -40.09 -46.13
CA GLN A 176 13.62 -40.56 -47.39
C GLN A 176 13.15 -39.64 -48.52
N VAL A 177 14.09 -39.02 -49.20
CA VAL A 177 13.83 -38.18 -50.38
C VAL A 177 14.31 -38.94 -51.61
N PHE A 178 13.44 -39.16 -52.55
CA PHE A 178 13.76 -39.71 -53.83
C PHE A 178 13.79 -38.58 -54.88
N GLY A 179 14.93 -38.37 -55.45
CA GLY A 179 15.15 -37.39 -56.51
C GLY A 179 15.19 -38.01 -57.90
#